data_040e989062915d6f4bfbb60d43201dcc
#
_entry.id   040e989062915d6f4bfbb60d43201dcc
#
_cell.length_a   1.000
_cell.length_b   1.000
_cell.length_c   1.000
_cell.angle_alpha   90.00
_cell.angle_beta   90.00
_cell.angle_gamma   90.00
#
_symmetry.space_group_name_H-M   'P 1'
#
loop_
_entity.id
_entity.type
_entity.pdbx_description
1 polymer ?
#
loop_
_entity_poly.entity_id
_entity_poly.type
_entity_poly.pdbx_seq_one_letter_code
_entity_poly.pdbx_strand_id
1 'polypeptide(L)' 'MMNLSINQSNLYLLLPSKMSWLASMLADDKNMNVVDAIKKLYSSELYKKLEDESTKTWHLGPVALYEEFIKGESLRKE' A
#
# COMPACT_ATOMS: atom_id res chain seq x y z
N MET A 1 -24.03 -13.01 3.80
CA MET A 1 -22.73 -12.44 3.64
C MET A 1 -22.65 -11.49 2.46
N MET A 2 -22.15 -10.33 2.70
CA MET A 2 -22.06 -9.38 1.63
C MET A 2 -20.87 -9.66 0.73
N ASN A 3 -21.11 -9.63 -0.55
CA ASN A 3 -20.07 -9.85 -1.51
C ASN A 3 -19.78 -8.54 -2.23
N LEU A 4 -18.74 -7.86 -1.79
CA LEU A 4 -18.40 -6.57 -2.37
C LEU A 4 -17.56 -6.74 -3.62
N SER A 5 -18.07 -6.24 -4.72
CA SER A 5 -17.27 -6.12 -5.92
C SER A 5 -16.48 -4.83 -5.83
N ILE A 6 -15.17 -4.96 -5.83
CA ILE A 6 -14.33 -3.77 -5.77
C ILE A 6 -14.19 -3.16 -7.17
N ASN A 7 -14.45 -1.87 -7.24
CA ASN A 7 -14.28 -1.10 -8.47
C ASN A 7 -13.70 0.25 -8.11
N GLN A 8 -13.45 1.08 -9.10
CA GLN A 8 -12.79 2.35 -8.87
C GLN A 8 -13.56 3.24 -7.88
N SER A 9 -14.88 3.16 -7.90
CA SER A 9 -15.66 4.07 -7.06
C SER A 9 -15.69 3.66 -5.59
N ASN A 10 -15.42 2.40 -5.26
CA ASN A 10 -15.43 1.98 -3.85
C ASN A 10 -14.07 1.51 -3.35
N LEU A 11 -13.04 1.60 -4.18
CA LEU A 11 -11.70 1.17 -3.80
C LEU A 11 -11.20 1.91 -2.55
N TYR A 12 -11.58 3.16 -2.41
CA TYR A 12 -11.13 3.97 -1.27
C TYR A 12 -11.51 3.35 0.07
N LEU A 13 -12.50 2.46 0.08
CA LEU A 13 -12.91 1.80 1.33
C LEU A 13 -11.86 0.81 1.83
N LEU A 14 -11.03 0.29 0.93
CA LEU A 14 -9.98 -0.66 1.30
C LEU A 14 -8.66 0.00 1.66
N LEU A 15 -8.38 1.14 1.06
CA LEU A 15 -7.04 1.72 1.15
C LEU A 15 -6.59 2.06 2.57
N PRO A 16 -7.44 2.62 3.43
CA PRO A 16 -6.96 2.97 4.78
C PRO A 16 -6.43 1.77 5.56
N SER A 17 -7.11 0.63 5.50
CA SER A 17 -6.65 -0.57 6.19
C SER A 17 -5.32 -1.05 5.65
N LYS A 18 -5.20 -1.09 4.33
CA LYS A 18 -3.97 -1.55 3.71
C LYS A 18 -2.81 -0.62 4.01
N MET A 19 -3.05 0.68 3.98
CA MET A 19 -2.01 1.65 4.29
C MET A 19 -1.58 1.55 5.75
N SER A 20 -2.53 1.30 6.65
CA SER A 20 -2.23 1.14 8.06
C SER A 20 -1.33 -0.06 8.30
N TRP A 21 -1.64 -1.19 7.67
CA TRP A 21 -0.81 -2.39 7.79
C TRP A 21 0.59 -2.15 7.26
N LEU A 22 0.67 -1.54 6.08
CA LEU A 22 1.97 -1.27 5.46
C LEU A 22 2.79 -0.31 6.29
N ALA A 23 2.14 0.70 6.87
CA ALA A 23 2.85 1.65 7.73
C ALA A 23 3.45 0.97 8.95
N SER A 24 2.68 0.06 9.57
CA SER A 24 3.19 -0.71 10.70
C SER A 24 4.38 -1.55 10.31
N MET A 25 4.28 -2.24 9.18
CA MET A 25 5.38 -3.08 8.71
C MET A 25 6.62 -2.27 8.39
N LEU A 26 6.43 -1.14 7.73
CA LEU A 26 7.56 -0.28 7.37
C LEU A 26 8.21 0.34 8.58
N ALA A 27 7.41 0.82 9.52
CA ALA A 27 7.93 1.43 10.73
C ALA A 27 8.78 0.43 11.51
N ASP A 28 8.30 -0.80 11.60
CA ASP A 28 8.98 -1.85 12.31
C ASP A 28 10.27 -2.28 11.59
N ASP A 29 10.17 -2.47 10.29
CA ASP A 29 11.28 -2.95 9.48
C ASP A 29 12.43 -1.94 9.39
N LYS A 30 12.11 -0.67 9.27
CA LYS A 30 13.11 0.38 9.11
C LYS A 30 13.36 1.19 10.37
N ASN A 31 12.75 0.80 11.47
CA ASN A 31 12.92 1.48 12.74
C ASN A 31 12.62 2.98 12.65
N MET A 32 11.48 3.29 12.04
CA MET A 32 11.04 4.68 11.90
C MET A 32 9.67 4.84 12.52
N ASN A 33 9.24 6.07 12.78
CA ASN A 33 7.93 6.23 13.38
C ASN A 33 6.83 6.08 12.33
N VAL A 34 5.61 5.80 12.82
CA VAL A 34 4.49 5.48 11.93
C VAL A 34 4.10 6.66 11.05
N VAL A 35 4.22 7.86 11.54
CA VAL A 35 3.86 9.04 10.74
C VAL A 35 4.77 9.16 9.53
N ASP A 36 6.06 8.98 9.73
CA ASP A 36 7.02 9.02 8.62
C ASP A 36 6.78 7.88 7.65
N ALA A 37 6.45 6.70 8.18
CA ALA A 37 6.15 5.56 7.34
C ALA A 37 4.94 5.83 6.46
N ILE A 38 3.90 6.43 7.03
CA ILE A 38 2.70 6.76 6.27
C ILE A 38 3.01 7.75 5.15
N LYS A 39 3.77 8.79 5.46
CA LYS A 39 4.15 9.78 4.46
C LYS A 39 4.91 9.16 3.30
N LYS A 40 5.83 8.28 3.64
CA LYS A 40 6.64 7.61 2.62
C LYS A 40 5.77 6.73 1.72
N LEU A 41 4.84 6.01 2.32
CA LEU A 41 3.96 5.13 1.56
C LEU A 41 3.03 5.92 0.63
N TYR A 42 2.48 7.02 1.11
CA TYR A 42 1.57 7.83 0.29
C TYR A 42 2.26 8.48 -0.90
N SER A 43 3.56 8.69 -0.82
CA SER A 43 4.31 9.26 -1.93
C SER A 43 4.96 8.20 -2.81
N SER A 44 4.69 6.92 -2.57
CA SER A 44 5.33 5.83 -3.29
C SER A 44 4.59 5.48 -4.58
N GLU A 45 5.31 4.79 -5.47
CA GLU A 45 4.70 4.25 -6.68
C GLU A 45 3.64 3.21 -6.35
N LEU A 46 3.85 2.48 -5.25
CA LEU A 46 2.87 1.48 -4.84
C LEU A 46 1.52 2.12 -4.56
N TYR A 47 1.51 3.28 -3.90
CA TYR A 47 0.25 3.93 -3.60
C TYR A 47 -0.49 4.33 -4.87
N LYS A 48 0.23 4.79 -5.88
CA LYS A 48 -0.37 5.13 -7.16
C LYS A 48 -1.05 3.93 -7.79
N LYS A 49 -0.43 2.76 -7.69
CA LYS A 49 -1.01 1.53 -8.19
C LYS A 49 -2.22 1.12 -7.38
N LEU A 50 -2.15 1.29 -6.06
CA LEU A 50 -3.27 0.94 -5.19
C LEU A 50 -4.50 1.79 -5.47
N GLU A 51 -4.30 3.06 -5.80
CA GLU A 51 -5.41 3.95 -6.11
C GLU A 51 -6.12 3.59 -7.41
N ASP A 52 -5.45 2.88 -8.29
CA ASP A 52 -6.00 2.54 -9.60
C ASP A 52 -6.50 1.11 -9.58
N GLU A 53 -7.81 0.96 -9.61
CA GLU A 53 -8.44 -0.35 -9.55
C GLU A 53 -7.98 -1.27 -10.70
N SER A 54 -7.70 -0.71 -11.86
CA SER A 54 -7.33 -1.51 -13.02
C SER A 54 -6.00 -2.24 -12.86
N THR A 55 -5.14 -1.80 -11.94
CA THR A 55 -3.86 -2.49 -11.70
C THR A 55 -4.04 -3.76 -10.89
N LYS A 56 -5.17 -3.91 -10.22
CA LYS A 56 -5.47 -5.05 -9.35
C LYS A 56 -4.51 -5.23 -8.18
N THR A 57 -3.67 -4.23 -7.93
CA THR A 57 -2.72 -4.28 -6.83
C THR A 57 -3.44 -4.34 -5.49
N TRP A 58 -4.61 -3.73 -5.42
CA TRP A 58 -5.38 -3.62 -4.19
C TRP A 58 -5.78 -4.96 -3.58
N HIS A 59 -5.80 -6.04 -4.36
CA HIS A 59 -6.23 -7.33 -3.80
C HIS A 59 -5.08 -8.15 -3.23
N LEU A 60 -3.87 -7.66 -3.31
CA LEU A 60 -2.73 -8.36 -2.72
C LEU A 60 -2.77 -8.28 -1.20
N GLY A 61 -2.26 -9.32 -0.55
CA GLY A 61 -2.14 -9.31 0.91
C GLY A 61 -1.03 -8.39 1.39
N PRO A 62 -0.96 -8.16 2.71
CA PRO A 62 0.01 -7.18 3.25
C PRO A 62 1.46 -7.52 2.95
N VAL A 63 1.84 -8.78 3.02
CA VAL A 63 3.23 -9.16 2.76
C VAL A 63 3.60 -8.90 1.31
N ALA A 64 2.72 -9.29 0.38
CA ALA A 64 2.97 -9.08 -1.04
C ALA A 64 3.04 -7.59 -1.37
N LEU A 65 2.16 -6.79 -0.76
CA LEU A 65 2.17 -5.35 -0.95
C LEU A 65 3.47 -4.73 -0.42
N TYR A 66 3.91 -5.18 0.73
CA TYR A 66 5.14 -4.66 1.30
C TYR A 66 6.33 -4.98 0.41
N GLU A 67 6.37 -6.18 -0.13
CA GLU A 67 7.43 -6.58 -1.05
C GLU A 67 7.43 -5.70 -2.30
N GLU A 68 6.26 -5.40 -2.83
CA GLU A 68 6.15 -4.49 -3.97
C GLU A 68 6.66 -3.10 -3.63
N PHE A 69 6.35 -2.63 -2.42
CA PHE A 69 6.83 -1.34 -1.97
C PHE A 69 8.34 -1.29 -1.91
N ILE A 70 8.95 -2.31 -1.30
CA ILE A 70 10.41 -2.36 -1.16
C ILE A 70 11.08 -2.43 -2.53
N LYS A 71 10.51 -3.22 -3.43
CA LYS A 71 11.04 -3.34 -4.78
C LYS A 71 11.02 -1.98 -5.50
N GLY A 72 9.92 -1.26 -5.37
CA GLY A 72 9.80 0.06 -5.97
C GLY A 72 10.79 1.05 -5.39
N GLU A 73 11.02 1.01 -4.07
CA GLU A 73 11.99 1.89 -3.43
C GLU A 73 13.40 1.61 -3.91
N SER A 74 13.73 0.33 -4.08
CA SER A 74 15.03 -0.06 -4.60
C SER A 74 15.29 0.51 -5.98
N LEU A 75 14.28 0.42 -6.84
CA LEU A 75 14.40 0.95 -8.20
C LEU A 75 14.54 2.46 -8.22
N ARG A 76 13.85 3.14 -7.29
CA ARG A 76 13.89 4.60 -7.25
C ARG A 76 15.21 5.15 -6.77
N LYS A 77 15.96 4.34 -6.07
CA LYS A 77 17.27 4.77 -5.57
C LYS A 77 18.32 4.89 -6.65
N GLU A 78 18.02 4.33 -7.79
CA GLU A 78 18.92 4.47 -8.93
C GLU A 78 18.90 5.90 -9.45
#